data_8ce8b348575f1bf06d97a3b75db8cfc3
#
_entry.id   8ce8b348575f1bf06d97a3b75db8cfc3
#
_cell.length_a   1.000
_cell.length_b   1.000
_cell.length_c   1.000
_cell.angle_alpha   90.00
_cell.angle_beta   90.00
_cell.angle_gamma   90.00
#
_symmetry.space_group_name_H-M   'P 1'
#
loop_
_entity.id
_entity.type
_entity.pdbx_description
1 polymer ?
#
loop_
_entity_poly.entity_id
_entity_poly.type
_entity_poly.pdbx_seq_one_letter_code
_entity_poly.pdbx_strand_id
1 'polypeptide(L)'
;MAHYWGVEQLPTSPGLSAIELFDAVHDGRIKALWIACTNPAQSLPDQRKIHEALARCPFVVVQEAFAGTETCQYADLLLPAASWGEKEGSVTNSERRVSHVRRAVPPPGEARQDWNIVCDFARRLEGHLRPAKPGLFAFADSRSLFDEYKLLTAGRDLDLSGLSYALLDRLGPQQWPFPTGAEHGTARLYADGRFPTASGRAQLVAEPYRAAQEKRDARYPLTLNTGRLRDQWHGMSRTGTCARLFGHEEEALVHLHPEELRRRQLRDGQLVRLKSRRGALVLPVSADDSVRPGQAFLPMHWGDRFLKGLGCNVLTLPAFDPLSKQPELKHAGVQVESVELPWRLFALVETDIQARFEALRALCEVFDHASFSLAGRERPALLVSAAHHEAPGADLLERIDRQLELLDGPILAYDDPRRAIGKRVRLEDGRIVAVRLAGETLARDWLKELWLTGRADSELRRWLLAPLGAAPGRPSQGAGGKTLCSCQNVSQQTVLGGIARGLDLDGLKREFGCGTGCGSCVPEIKRLLAAPRPMAANA
;
A
#
# COMPACT_ATOMS: atom_id res chain seq x y z
N MET A 1 26.09 6.29 27.05
CA MET A 1 25.96 5.00 26.35
C MET A 1 27.26 4.20 26.38
N ALA A 2 28.41 4.73 25.90
CA ALA A 2 29.68 3.98 25.91
C ALA A 2 30.04 3.43 27.31
N HIS A 3 29.99 4.29 28.34
CA HIS A 3 30.23 3.88 29.74
C HIS A 3 29.27 2.77 30.21
N TYR A 4 27.97 2.87 29.87
CA TYR A 4 26.96 1.89 30.25
C TYR A 4 27.21 0.52 29.62
N TRP A 5 27.58 0.48 28.33
CA TRP A 5 27.90 -0.75 27.62
C TRP A 5 29.35 -1.22 27.81
N GLY A 6 30.14 -0.51 28.58
CA GLY A 6 31.54 -0.89 28.81
C GLY A 6 32.38 -0.93 27.53
N VAL A 7 32.05 -0.08 26.56
CA VAL A 7 32.79 0.07 25.30
C VAL A 7 33.62 1.35 25.33
N GLU A 8 34.80 1.29 24.73
CA GLU A 8 35.73 2.45 24.75
C GLU A 8 35.18 3.63 23.91
N GLN A 9 34.59 3.32 22.76
CA GLN A 9 34.15 4.32 21.81
C GLN A 9 32.87 3.90 21.08
N LEU A 10 32.03 4.87 20.77
CA LEU A 10 30.87 4.74 19.90
C LEU A 10 31.12 5.55 18.61
N PRO A 11 30.45 5.20 17.50
CA PRO A 11 30.49 6.03 16.29
C PRO A 11 30.10 7.47 16.61
N THR A 12 30.90 8.44 16.15
CA THR A 12 30.68 9.89 16.38
C THR A 12 29.89 10.56 15.27
N SER A 13 29.75 9.88 14.13
CA SER A 13 28.96 10.33 12.98
C SER A 13 27.87 9.32 12.63
N PRO A 14 26.72 9.78 12.12
CA PRO A 14 25.70 8.88 11.60
C PRO A 14 26.22 8.12 10.36
N GLY A 15 25.64 6.97 10.09
CA GLY A 15 25.85 6.25 8.83
C GLY A 15 25.19 6.97 7.63
N LEU A 16 25.23 6.33 6.47
CA LEU A 16 24.60 6.85 5.27
C LEU A 16 23.07 6.88 5.42
N SER A 17 22.43 7.93 4.90
CA SER A 17 20.97 7.97 4.79
C SER A 17 20.47 6.98 3.73
N ALA A 18 19.16 6.73 3.69
CA ALA A 18 18.60 5.72 2.80
C ALA A 18 19.00 5.93 1.32
N ILE A 19 18.94 7.15 0.80
CA ILE A 19 19.36 7.45 -0.58
C ILE A 19 20.86 7.21 -0.76
N GLU A 20 21.68 7.81 0.11
CA GLU A 20 23.13 7.70 0.07
C GLU A 20 23.60 6.24 0.24
N LEU A 21 22.87 5.45 1.05
CA LEU A 21 23.16 4.03 1.27
C LEU A 21 22.92 3.23 -0.01
N PHE A 22 21.79 3.44 -0.69
CA PHE A 22 21.50 2.73 -1.94
C PHE A 22 22.40 3.19 -3.10
N ASP A 23 22.86 4.47 -3.11
CA ASP A 23 23.91 4.93 -4.00
C ASP A 23 25.20 4.15 -3.75
N ALA A 24 25.59 3.97 -2.49
CA ALA A 24 26.77 3.20 -2.12
C ALA A 24 26.68 1.70 -2.45
N VAL A 25 25.48 1.11 -2.35
CA VAL A 25 25.23 -0.26 -2.81
C VAL A 25 25.38 -0.35 -4.33
N HIS A 26 24.75 0.56 -5.07
CA HIS A 26 24.82 0.61 -6.54
C HIS A 26 26.25 0.76 -7.05
N ASP A 27 27.06 1.57 -6.37
CA ASP A 27 28.46 1.80 -6.68
C ASP A 27 29.40 0.65 -6.23
N GLY A 28 28.86 -0.38 -5.56
CA GLY A 28 29.64 -1.53 -5.07
C GLY A 28 30.48 -1.26 -3.82
N ARG A 29 30.32 -0.10 -3.17
CA ARG A 29 30.99 0.23 -1.90
C ARG A 29 30.42 -0.56 -0.71
N ILE A 30 29.13 -0.92 -0.76
CA ILE A 30 28.47 -1.80 0.20
C ILE A 30 28.26 -3.15 -0.47
N LYS A 31 28.75 -4.21 0.17
CA LYS A 31 28.74 -5.59 -0.34
C LYS A 31 27.81 -6.52 0.43
N ALA A 32 27.33 -6.08 1.58
CA ALA A 32 26.32 -6.80 2.36
C ALA A 32 25.31 -5.81 2.91
N LEU A 33 24.02 -6.10 2.73
CA LEU A 33 22.92 -5.24 3.13
C LEU A 33 21.90 -6.05 3.94
N TRP A 34 21.56 -5.56 5.14
CA TRP A 34 20.45 -6.11 5.92
C TRP A 34 19.30 -5.12 5.93
N ILE A 35 18.19 -5.52 5.37
CA ILE A 35 16.96 -4.74 5.27
C ILE A 35 15.95 -5.32 6.26
N ALA A 36 15.48 -4.50 7.19
CA ALA A 36 14.50 -4.90 8.19
C ALA A 36 13.30 -3.94 8.21
N CYS A 37 12.08 -4.48 8.23
CA CYS A 37 10.83 -3.75 8.42
C CYS A 37 10.51 -2.67 7.36
N THR A 38 11.15 -2.72 6.18
CA THR A 38 10.93 -1.78 5.08
C THR A 38 11.04 -2.47 3.73
N ASN A 39 10.44 -1.86 2.69
CA ASN A 39 10.38 -2.40 1.34
C ASN A 39 10.97 -1.39 0.34
N PRO A 40 12.31 -1.21 0.29
CA PRO A 40 12.97 -0.21 -0.56
C PRO A 40 12.69 -0.39 -2.06
N ALA A 41 12.52 -1.62 -2.54
CA ALA A 41 12.14 -1.91 -3.94
C ALA A 41 10.73 -1.40 -4.33
N GLN A 42 10.01 -0.75 -3.41
CA GLN A 42 8.72 -0.09 -3.67
C GLN A 42 8.71 1.35 -3.10
N SER A 43 9.35 1.58 -1.95
CA SER A 43 9.18 2.82 -1.19
C SER A 43 10.18 3.92 -1.51
N LEU A 44 11.38 3.61 -2.00
CA LEU A 44 12.39 4.61 -2.34
C LEU A 44 12.14 5.24 -3.73
N PRO A 45 12.61 6.49 -3.97
CA PRO A 45 12.52 7.11 -5.29
C PRO A 45 13.48 6.46 -6.29
N ASP A 46 13.29 6.76 -7.58
CA ASP A 46 14.11 6.21 -8.67
C ASP A 46 14.22 4.68 -8.61
N GLN A 47 13.08 4.02 -8.62
CA GLN A 47 12.98 2.57 -8.41
C GLN A 47 13.88 1.75 -9.34
N ARG A 48 14.16 2.22 -10.56
CA ARG A 48 15.07 1.52 -11.46
C ARG A 48 16.44 1.34 -10.83
N LYS A 49 17.01 2.43 -10.29
CA LYS A 49 18.32 2.41 -9.61
C LYS A 49 18.29 1.53 -8.36
N ILE A 50 17.19 1.54 -7.62
CA ILE A 50 17.05 0.70 -6.41
C ILE A 50 17.06 -0.79 -6.77
N HIS A 51 16.30 -1.20 -7.78
CA HIS A 51 16.29 -2.57 -8.26
C HIS A 51 17.66 -3.00 -8.80
N GLU A 52 18.34 -2.13 -9.55
CA GLU A 52 19.72 -2.38 -10.02
C GLU A 52 20.70 -2.52 -8.84
N ALA A 53 20.58 -1.68 -7.82
CA ALA A 53 21.43 -1.74 -6.62
C ALA A 53 21.23 -3.07 -5.87
N LEU A 54 19.98 -3.47 -5.63
CA LEU A 54 19.65 -4.74 -4.99
C LEU A 54 20.17 -5.95 -5.79
N ALA A 55 19.97 -5.94 -7.11
CA ALA A 55 20.45 -7.02 -7.97
C ALA A 55 21.99 -7.15 -8.05
N ARG A 56 22.72 -6.06 -7.81
CA ARG A 56 24.19 -6.02 -7.81
C ARG A 56 24.81 -6.29 -6.44
N CYS A 57 24.05 -6.15 -5.36
CA CYS A 57 24.55 -6.34 -4.00
C CYS A 57 24.95 -7.80 -3.80
N PRO A 58 26.22 -8.12 -3.46
CA PRO A 58 26.69 -9.51 -3.34
C PRO A 58 25.99 -10.33 -2.25
N PHE A 59 25.42 -9.68 -1.21
CA PHE A 59 24.71 -10.36 -0.15
C PHE A 59 23.60 -9.48 0.44
N VAL A 60 22.36 -9.90 0.26
CA VAL A 60 21.16 -9.20 0.74
C VAL A 60 20.42 -10.08 1.76
N VAL A 61 20.29 -9.58 2.97
CA VAL A 61 19.47 -10.18 4.02
C VAL A 61 18.20 -9.35 4.15
N VAL A 62 17.03 -10.00 4.07
CA VAL A 62 15.73 -9.33 4.26
C VAL A 62 15.02 -9.95 5.45
N GLN A 63 14.68 -9.11 6.43
CA GLN A 63 13.88 -9.46 7.61
C GLN A 63 12.48 -8.89 7.43
N GLU A 64 11.51 -9.74 7.12
CA GLU A 64 10.18 -9.32 6.72
C GLU A 64 9.09 -10.28 7.21
N ALA A 65 7.91 -9.75 7.53
CA ALA A 65 6.74 -10.53 7.92
C ALA A 65 5.94 -11.07 6.73
N PHE A 66 6.16 -10.53 5.52
CA PHE A 66 5.44 -10.88 4.30
C PHE A 66 6.43 -11.20 3.16
N ALA A 67 6.58 -12.47 2.86
CA ALA A 67 7.55 -12.94 1.85
C ALA A 67 7.28 -12.44 0.42
N GLY A 68 6.04 -11.98 0.12
CA GLY A 68 5.67 -11.50 -1.21
C GLY A 68 5.96 -10.02 -1.46
N THR A 69 6.78 -9.34 -0.64
CA THR A 69 7.18 -7.95 -0.93
C THR A 69 8.26 -7.91 -2.02
N GLU A 70 8.31 -6.80 -2.77
CA GLU A 70 9.22 -6.64 -3.91
C GLU A 70 10.69 -6.78 -3.50
N THR A 71 11.06 -6.32 -2.32
CA THR A 71 12.44 -6.43 -1.80
C THR A 71 12.83 -7.88 -1.53
N CYS A 72 11.90 -8.75 -1.14
CA CYS A 72 12.18 -10.16 -0.85
C CYS A 72 12.69 -10.92 -2.07
N GLN A 73 12.40 -10.47 -3.29
CA GLN A 73 12.88 -11.10 -4.53
C GLN A 73 14.41 -11.03 -4.69
N TYR A 74 15.06 -10.12 -3.98
CA TYR A 74 16.51 -9.91 -4.02
C TYR A 74 17.25 -10.53 -2.83
N ALA A 75 16.52 -11.21 -1.91
CA ALA A 75 17.12 -11.74 -0.71
C ALA A 75 17.92 -13.03 -0.99
N ASP A 76 19.20 -13.01 -0.62
CA ASP A 76 20.01 -14.24 -0.50
C ASP A 76 19.64 -14.98 0.78
N LEU A 77 19.21 -14.26 1.82
CA LEU A 77 18.72 -14.80 3.07
C LEU A 77 17.45 -14.07 3.50
N LEU A 78 16.34 -14.82 3.62
CA LEU A 78 15.08 -14.31 4.15
C LEU A 78 14.92 -14.75 5.61
N LEU A 79 14.72 -13.77 6.51
CA LEU A 79 14.49 -13.98 7.94
C LEU A 79 13.03 -13.68 8.26
N PRO A 80 12.18 -14.71 8.48
CA PRO A 80 10.77 -14.50 8.78
C PRO A 80 10.59 -13.75 10.11
N ALA A 81 9.88 -12.63 10.09
CA ALA A 81 9.63 -11.80 11.26
C ALA A 81 8.19 -11.91 11.75
N ALA A 82 8.02 -11.95 13.08
CA ALA A 82 6.72 -11.96 13.73
C ALA A 82 5.97 -10.62 13.52
N SER A 83 4.66 -10.69 13.26
CA SER A 83 3.79 -9.53 13.13
C SER A 83 3.21 -9.09 14.50
N TRP A 84 2.32 -8.06 14.49
CA TRP A 84 1.87 -7.39 15.72
C TRP A 84 1.20 -8.29 16.76
N GLY A 85 0.32 -9.20 16.37
CA GLY A 85 -0.36 -10.13 17.28
C GLY A 85 0.52 -11.27 17.79
N GLU A 86 1.72 -11.43 17.25
CA GLU A 86 2.62 -12.56 17.42
C GLU A 86 3.85 -12.21 18.26
N LYS A 87 4.01 -10.94 18.65
CA LYS A 87 5.18 -10.45 19.37
C LYS A 87 4.83 -9.67 20.63
N GLU A 88 5.81 -9.57 21.51
CA GLU A 88 5.76 -8.78 22.74
C GLU A 88 6.82 -7.69 22.72
N GLY A 89 6.51 -6.55 23.32
CA GLY A 89 7.42 -5.41 23.38
C GLY A 89 6.74 -4.13 23.83
N SER A 90 7.40 -3.01 23.63
CA SER A 90 6.83 -1.69 23.84
C SER A 90 6.81 -0.89 22.55
N VAL A 91 5.79 -0.05 22.38
CA VAL A 91 5.68 0.89 21.26
C VAL A 91 5.32 2.28 21.78
N THR A 92 5.77 3.29 21.06
CA THR A 92 5.43 4.70 21.35
C THR A 92 4.69 5.27 20.15
N ASN A 93 3.57 5.96 20.41
CA ASN A 93 2.81 6.66 19.37
C ASN A 93 3.21 8.13 19.25
N SER A 94 2.59 8.86 18.32
CA SER A 94 2.84 10.31 18.10
C SER A 94 2.42 11.20 19.26
N GLU A 95 1.59 10.72 20.20
CA GLU A 95 1.26 11.40 21.46
C GLU A 95 2.29 11.15 22.56
N ARG A 96 3.40 10.48 22.27
CA ARG A 96 4.40 10.06 23.27
C ARG A 96 3.88 9.02 24.27
N ARG A 97 2.79 8.31 23.94
CA ARG A 97 2.27 7.22 24.78
C ARG A 97 3.04 5.93 24.51
N VAL A 98 3.69 5.43 25.55
CA VAL A 98 4.29 4.09 25.56
C VAL A 98 3.21 3.09 25.93
N SER A 99 3.04 2.08 25.08
CA SER A 99 2.09 0.98 25.29
C SER A 99 2.84 -0.34 25.38
N HIS A 100 2.38 -1.25 26.23
CA HIS A 100 2.85 -2.64 26.23
C HIS A 100 2.09 -3.42 25.14
N VAL A 101 2.82 -3.96 24.16
CA VAL A 101 2.32 -4.88 23.14
C VAL A 101 2.38 -6.29 23.70
N ARG A 102 1.25 -6.96 23.81
CA ARG A 102 1.14 -8.34 24.31
C ARG A 102 0.92 -9.31 23.15
N ARG A 103 1.62 -10.41 23.17
CA ARG A 103 1.43 -11.49 22.22
C ARG A 103 0.08 -12.16 22.43
N ALA A 104 -0.74 -12.21 21.38
CA ALA A 104 -2.05 -12.85 21.38
C ALA A 104 -2.00 -14.27 20.79
N VAL A 105 -1.12 -14.52 19.82
CA VAL A 105 -0.94 -15.82 19.15
C VAL A 105 0.55 -16.13 18.97
N PRO A 106 0.96 -17.40 18.85
CA PRO A 106 2.34 -17.73 18.52
C PRO A 106 2.69 -17.27 17.11
N PRO A 107 3.95 -16.90 16.83
CA PRO A 107 4.42 -16.66 15.48
C PRO A 107 4.24 -17.91 14.60
N PRO A 108 3.87 -17.77 13.31
CA PRO A 108 3.72 -18.91 12.41
C PRO A 108 5.07 -19.43 11.93
N GLY A 109 5.16 -20.76 11.72
CA GLY A 109 6.34 -21.40 11.15
C GLY A 109 7.65 -21.04 11.87
N GLU A 110 8.62 -20.55 11.13
CA GLU A 110 9.94 -20.15 11.64
C GLU A 110 10.02 -18.65 11.99
N ALA A 111 8.90 -17.91 11.95
CA ALA A 111 8.90 -16.49 12.25
C ALA A 111 9.32 -16.20 13.70
N ARG A 112 10.19 -15.21 13.86
CA ARG A 112 10.75 -14.80 15.14
C ARG A 112 10.54 -13.30 15.37
N GLN A 113 10.54 -12.88 16.63
CA GLN A 113 10.47 -11.45 16.96
C GLN A 113 11.74 -10.72 16.50
N ASP A 114 11.59 -9.51 15.99
CA ASP A 114 12.68 -8.71 15.42
C ASP A 114 13.89 -8.60 16.36
N TRP A 115 13.65 -8.24 17.64
CA TRP A 115 14.71 -8.12 18.64
C TRP A 115 15.48 -9.44 18.84
N ASN A 116 14.78 -10.58 18.77
CA ASN A 116 15.39 -11.89 18.98
C ASN A 116 16.29 -12.29 17.80
N ILE A 117 15.86 -11.98 16.55
CA ILE A 117 16.68 -12.19 15.35
C ILE A 117 17.97 -11.36 15.43
N VAL A 118 17.84 -10.07 15.77
CA VAL A 118 18.98 -9.14 15.88
C VAL A 118 19.91 -9.58 17.00
N CYS A 119 19.40 -9.94 18.18
CA CYS A 119 20.23 -10.38 19.31
C CYS A 119 20.94 -11.72 19.04
N ASP A 120 20.30 -12.65 18.32
CA ASP A 120 20.94 -13.92 17.96
C ASP A 120 22.13 -13.71 17.01
N PHE A 121 21.92 -12.89 15.98
CA PHE A 121 23.02 -12.49 15.09
C PHE A 121 24.12 -11.74 15.84
N ALA A 122 23.77 -10.78 16.69
CA ALA A 122 24.71 -9.97 17.44
C ALA A 122 25.57 -10.82 18.39
N ARG A 123 24.97 -11.79 19.08
CA ARG A 123 25.72 -12.75 19.95
C ARG A 123 26.74 -13.58 19.16
N ARG A 124 26.35 -14.05 17.97
CA ARG A 124 27.27 -14.79 17.08
C ARG A 124 28.42 -13.90 16.62
N LEU A 125 28.10 -12.69 16.19
CA LEU A 125 29.10 -11.70 15.76
C LEU A 125 30.01 -11.28 16.91
N GLU A 126 29.47 -11.08 18.12
CA GLU A 126 30.24 -10.74 19.33
C GLU A 126 31.26 -11.84 19.65
N GLY A 127 30.88 -13.11 19.50
CA GLY A 127 31.81 -14.23 19.69
C GLY A 127 33.03 -14.18 18.76
N HIS A 128 32.90 -13.63 17.58
CA HIS A 128 34.01 -13.42 16.64
C HIS A 128 34.80 -12.12 16.91
N LEU A 129 34.11 -11.03 17.20
CA LEU A 129 34.73 -9.69 17.31
C LEU A 129 35.27 -9.40 18.72
N ARG A 130 34.66 -9.98 19.75
CA ARG A 130 34.97 -9.71 21.16
C ARG A 130 35.00 -10.99 22.01
N PRO A 131 35.79 -12.02 21.66
CA PRO A 131 35.75 -13.31 22.34
C PRO A 131 36.09 -13.24 23.83
N ALA A 132 36.86 -12.23 24.27
CA ALA A 132 37.24 -12.02 25.66
C ALA A 132 36.20 -11.32 26.54
N LYS A 133 35.15 -10.70 25.94
CA LYS A 133 34.10 -9.93 26.63
C LYS A 133 32.73 -10.17 26.00
N PRO A 134 32.21 -11.39 25.97
CA PRO A 134 30.85 -11.65 25.46
C PRO A 134 29.78 -11.13 26.42
N GLY A 135 28.57 -10.90 25.95
CA GLY A 135 27.41 -10.71 26.79
C GLY A 135 26.67 -9.39 26.67
N LEU A 136 27.03 -8.51 25.71
CA LEU A 136 26.26 -7.27 25.44
C LEU A 136 24.81 -7.54 25.00
N PHE A 137 24.54 -8.67 24.39
CA PHE A 137 23.24 -9.00 23.81
C PHE A 137 22.57 -10.19 24.50
N ALA A 138 22.86 -10.41 25.78
CA ALA A 138 22.36 -11.52 26.58
C ALA A 138 20.94 -11.28 27.14
N PHE A 139 20.04 -10.74 26.32
CA PHE A 139 18.65 -10.53 26.73
C PHE A 139 17.86 -11.83 26.70
N ALA A 140 17.15 -12.11 27.79
CA ALA A 140 16.29 -13.28 27.92
C ALA A 140 14.93 -13.06 27.26
N ASP A 141 14.41 -11.86 27.33
CA ASP A 141 13.08 -11.46 26.85
C ASP A 141 13.04 -9.97 26.47
N SER A 142 11.91 -9.55 25.91
CA SER A 142 11.68 -8.15 25.52
C SER A 142 11.64 -7.20 26.73
N ARG A 143 11.31 -7.70 27.91
CA ARG A 143 11.30 -6.94 29.17
C ARG A 143 12.71 -6.53 29.56
N SER A 144 13.64 -7.48 29.60
CA SER A 144 15.05 -7.20 29.95
C SER A 144 15.68 -6.19 29.00
N LEU A 145 15.34 -6.24 27.72
CA LEU A 145 15.77 -5.25 26.73
C LEU A 145 15.14 -3.88 26.99
N PHE A 146 13.83 -3.82 27.31
CA PHE A 146 13.15 -2.58 27.67
C PHE A 146 13.70 -1.99 28.96
N ASP A 147 14.00 -2.82 29.97
CA ASP A 147 14.57 -2.40 31.24
C ASP A 147 15.98 -1.79 31.07
N GLU A 148 16.80 -2.32 30.17
CA GLU A 148 18.07 -1.68 29.81
C GLU A 148 17.83 -0.35 29.08
N TYR A 149 16.99 -0.34 28.05
CA TYR A 149 16.73 0.84 27.24
C TYR A 149 16.24 2.03 28.06
N LYS A 150 15.28 1.83 28.98
CA LYS A 150 14.73 2.90 29.81
C LYS A 150 15.76 3.55 30.73
N LEU A 151 16.77 2.79 31.22
CA LEU A 151 17.86 3.33 32.06
C LEU A 151 18.74 4.31 31.27
N LEU A 152 18.91 4.13 29.96
CA LEU A 152 19.63 5.05 29.11
C LEU A 152 18.91 6.38 28.90
N THR A 153 17.63 6.46 29.26
CA THR A 153 16.81 7.68 29.15
C THR A 153 16.73 8.46 30.46
N ALA A 154 17.19 7.89 31.57
CA ALA A 154 17.08 8.50 32.89
C ALA A 154 17.72 9.89 32.94
N GLY A 155 16.99 10.86 33.52
CA GLY A 155 17.44 12.25 33.66
C GLY A 155 17.43 13.08 32.36
N ARG A 156 16.84 12.55 31.27
CA ARG A 156 16.66 13.25 29.99
C ARG A 156 15.24 13.76 29.84
N ASP A 157 15.00 14.58 28.83
CA ASP A 157 13.66 15.10 28.47
C ASP A 157 12.68 14.00 28.04
N LEU A 158 13.16 12.83 27.67
CA LEU A 158 12.36 11.65 27.33
C LEU A 158 12.47 10.51 28.39
N ASP A 159 12.67 10.84 29.64
CA ASP A 159 12.87 9.88 30.74
C ASP A 159 11.75 8.82 30.81
N LEU A 160 12.11 7.56 30.70
CA LEU A 160 11.23 6.39 30.79
C LEU A 160 11.55 5.51 32.02
N SER A 161 12.46 5.96 32.89
CA SER A 161 13.05 5.14 33.97
C SER A 161 12.01 4.57 34.94
N GLY A 162 10.88 5.25 35.12
CA GLY A 162 9.78 4.79 35.99
C GLY A 162 8.83 3.78 35.35
N LEU A 163 8.92 3.54 34.03
CA LEU A 163 8.02 2.61 33.34
C LEU A 163 8.42 1.15 33.56
N SER A 164 7.42 0.28 33.56
CA SER A 164 7.59 -1.17 33.47
C SER A 164 6.39 -1.80 32.76
N TYR A 165 6.50 -3.01 32.24
CA TYR A 165 5.37 -3.73 31.65
C TYR A 165 4.22 -3.89 32.64
N ALA A 166 4.52 -4.26 33.90
CA ALA A 166 3.51 -4.38 34.96
C ALA A 166 2.77 -3.05 35.24
N LEU A 167 3.49 -1.92 35.18
CA LEU A 167 2.88 -0.59 35.33
C LEU A 167 2.00 -0.26 34.13
N LEU A 168 2.47 -0.49 32.90
CA LEU A 168 1.71 -0.26 31.69
C LEU A 168 0.46 -1.15 31.59
N ASP A 169 0.53 -2.38 32.12
CA ASP A 169 -0.63 -3.28 32.20
C ASP A 169 -1.67 -2.81 33.19
N ARG A 170 -1.24 -2.20 34.30
CA ARG A 170 -2.13 -1.70 35.35
C ARG A 170 -2.75 -0.34 35.01
N LEU A 171 -1.94 0.60 34.54
CA LEU A 171 -2.36 2.00 34.30
C LEU A 171 -2.76 2.29 32.84
N GLY A 172 -2.51 1.33 31.93
CA GLY A 172 -2.61 1.58 30.50
C GLY A 172 -1.44 2.39 29.94
N PRO A 173 -1.52 2.82 28.67
CA PRO A 173 -0.49 3.59 28.00
C PRO A 173 -0.15 4.90 28.71
N GLN A 174 1.16 5.16 28.94
CA GLN A 174 1.65 6.33 29.66
C GLN A 174 2.49 7.25 28.76
N GLN A 175 2.30 8.57 28.89
CA GLN A 175 3.10 9.55 28.17
C GLN A 175 4.44 9.77 28.86
N TRP A 176 5.52 9.79 28.08
CA TRP A 176 6.82 10.22 28.61
C TRP A 176 6.93 11.77 28.61
N PRO A 177 7.77 12.38 29.49
CA PRO A 177 8.59 11.78 30.55
C PRO A 177 7.78 11.05 31.62
N PHE A 178 8.34 9.94 32.09
CA PHE A 178 7.84 9.17 33.22
C PHE A 178 9.03 8.74 34.09
N PRO A 179 9.63 9.67 34.86
CA PRO A 179 10.79 9.37 35.68
C PRO A 179 10.46 8.42 36.85
N THR A 180 11.48 7.84 37.43
CA THR A 180 11.33 7.03 38.65
C THR A 180 10.60 7.81 39.74
N GLY A 181 9.56 7.21 40.34
CA GLY A 181 8.74 7.82 41.36
C GLY A 181 7.54 8.64 40.85
N ALA A 182 7.40 8.81 39.51
CA ALA A 182 6.20 9.42 38.95
C ALA A 182 4.99 8.49 39.09
N GLU A 183 3.82 9.05 39.38
CA GLU A 183 2.55 8.32 39.46
C GLU A 183 1.83 8.26 38.11
N HIS A 184 2.02 9.29 37.28
CA HIS A 184 1.41 9.45 35.96
C HIS A 184 2.38 10.02 34.95
N GLY A 185 2.12 9.76 33.67
CA GLY A 185 2.88 10.33 32.56
C GLY A 185 2.63 11.84 32.40
N THR A 186 3.55 12.52 31.77
CA THR A 186 3.52 13.97 31.53
C THR A 186 2.66 14.29 30.31
N ALA A 187 1.44 14.79 30.52
CA ALA A 187 0.50 15.08 29.44
C ALA A 187 1.00 16.16 28.47
N ARG A 188 1.66 17.21 28.99
CA ARG A 188 2.17 18.32 28.19
C ARG A 188 3.67 18.54 28.47
N LEU A 189 4.49 18.44 27.41
CA LEU A 189 5.93 18.80 27.51
C LEU A 189 6.11 20.30 27.73
N TYR A 190 7.17 20.63 28.45
CA TYR A 190 7.65 22.02 28.63
C TYR A 190 6.55 22.97 29.15
N ALA A 191 5.62 22.47 29.98
CA ALA A 191 4.55 23.27 30.58
C ALA A 191 5.11 24.37 31.51
N ASP A 192 6.31 24.18 32.05
CA ASP A 192 7.06 25.13 32.86
C ASP A 192 7.81 26.18 32.02
N GLY A 193 7.71 26.13 30.69
CA GLY A 193 8.43 27.03 29.77
C GLY A 193 9.92 26.74 29.62
N ARG A 194 10.43 25.64 30.19
CA ARG A 194 11.83 25.24 30.07
C ARG A 194 12.00 24.21 28.94
N PHE A 195 12.92 24.51 28.03
CA PHE A 195 13.22 23.69 26.86
C PHE A 195 14.63 23.11 26.95
N PRO A 196 14.88 21.92 26.36
CA PRO A 196 16.21 21.28 26.38
C PRO A 196 17.17 21.92 25.37
N THR A 197 17.35 23.23 25.51
CA THR A 197 18.28 24.06 24.71
C THR A 197 19.29 24.71 25.64
N ALA A 198 20.40 25.17 25.12
CA ALA A 198 21.43 25.85 25.91
C ALA A 198 20.90 27.08 26.65
N SER A 199 19.91 27.78 26.09
CA SER A 199 19.26 28.95 26.72
C SER A 199 18.08 28.61 27.63
N GLY A 200 17.63 27.35 27.67
CA GLY A 200 16.40 26.93 28.34
C GLY A 200 15.11 27.43 27.68
N ARG A 201 15.17 28.09 26.54
CA ARG A 201 14.04 28.68 25.82
C ARG A 201 13.79 27.95 24.49
N ALA A 202 12.55 28.01 24.00
CA ALA A 202 12.21 27.56 22.66
C ALA A 202 13.03 28.32 21.62
N GLN A 203 13.54 27.60 20.63
CA GLN A 203 14.19 28.19 19.46
C GLN A 203 13.15 28.32 18.35
N LEU A 204 12.86 29.56 17.97
CA LEU A 204 11.98 29.88 16.84
C LEU A 204 12.87 30.02 15.60
N VAL A 205 12.85 29.01 14.74
CA VAL A 205 13.63 28.99 13.51
C VAL A 205 12.74 29.42 12.35
N ALA A 206 13.11 30.49 11.66
CA ALA A 206 12.45 30.97 10.45
C ALA A 206 13.24 30.47 9.23
N GLU A 207 12.78 29.38 8.63
CA GLU A 207 13.36 28.86 7.40
C GLU A 207 12.69 29.49 6.17
N PRO A 208 13.46 30.07 5.22
CA PRO A 208 12.90 30.55 3.97
C PRO A 208 12.37 29.38 3.13
N TYR A 209 11.27 29.61 2.41
CA TYR A 209 10.75 28.64 1.48
C TYR A 209 11.79 28.26 0.42
N ARG A 210 12.01 26.97 0.24
CA ARG A 210 12.81 26.40 -0.85
C ARG A 210 11.89 25.59 -1.76
N ALA A 211 11.90 25.91 -3.04
CA ALA A 211 11.12 25.15 -4.02
C ALA A 211 11.64 23.71 -4.13
N ALA A 212 10.73 22.79 -4.53
CA ALA A 212 11.10 21.44 -4.91
C ALA A 212 12.21 21.45 -5.96
N GLN A 213 13.12 20.47 -5.91
CA GLN A 213 14.32 20.47 -6.74
C GLN A 213 13.98 20.37 -8.23
N GLU A 214 12.99 19.57 -8.59
CA GLU A 214 12.53 19.45 -9.98
C GLU A 214 11.37 20.41 -10.28
N LYS A 215 11.54 21.27 -11.29
CA LYS A 215 10.50 22.18 -11.75
C LYS A 215 9.75 21.57 -12.93
N ARG A 216 8.47 21.94 -13.06
CA ARG A 216 7.69 21.71 -14.28
C ARG A 216 8.31 22.47 -15.45
N ASP A 217 8.13 21.95 -16.66
CA ASP A 217 8.47 22.61 -17.91
C ASP A 217 7.46 22.23 -19.01
N ALA A 218 7.69 22.69 -20.23
CA ALA A 218 6.81 22.41 -21.36
C ALA A 218 6.69 20.91 -21.70
N ARG A 219 7.74 20.12 -21.43
CA ARG A 219 7.75 18.68 -21.68
C ARG A 219 7.08 17.89 -20.55
N TYR A 220 7.17 18.38 -19.32
CA TYR A 220 6.57 17.76 -18.13
C TYR A 220 5.70 18.79 -17.41
N PRO A 221 4.50 19.10 -17.99
CA PRO A 221 3.72 20.27 -17.58
C PRO A 221 2.90 20.07 -16.30
N LEU A 222 2.72 18.84 -15.85
CA LEU A 222 1.95 18.52 -14.64
C LEU A 222 2.87 18.28 -13.45
N THR A 223 2.43 18.74 -12.28
CA THR A 223 3.03 18.35 -11.00
C THR A 223 2.36 17.08 -10.51
N LEU A 224 3.12 15.99 -10.43
CA LEU A 224 2.68 14.78 -9.76
C LEU A 224 2.76 14.96 -8.25
N ASN A 225 1.68 14.68 -7.56
CA ASN A 225 1.62 14.44 -6.13
C ASN A 225 1.32 12.97 -5.88
N THR A 226 2.10 12.30 -5.02
CA THR A 226 1.80 10.94 -4.59
C THR A 226 1.21 10.95 -3.19
N GLY A 227 0.30 10.03 -2.89
CA GLY A 227 -0.37 10.03 -1.60
C GLY A 227 -0.95 8.69 -1.21
N ARG A 228 -1.66 8.68 -0.09
CA ARG A 228 -2.34 7.49 0.45
C ARG A 228 -3.81 7.49 0.09
N LEU A 229 -4.31 6.28 -0.16
CA LEU A 229 -5.72 5.96 -0.01
C LEU A 229 -5.99 5.64 1.47
N ARG A 230 -7.20 5.92 1.95
CA ARG A 230 -7.54 5.71 3.37
C ARG A 230 -7.56 4.23 3.78
N ASP A 231 -7.83 3.30 2.85
CA ASP A 231 -8.02 1.88 3.14
C ASP A 231 -6.77 1.04 2.84
N GLN A 232 -5.71 1.65 2.28
CA GLN A 232 -4.48 0.97 1.95
C GLN A 232 -3.30 1.40 2.82
N TRP A 233 -2.35 0.50 3.03
CA TRP A 233 -1.17 0.69 3.87
C TRP A 233 0.12 0.47 3.09
N HIS A 234 0.95 1.53 2.96
CA HIS A 234 2.24 1.48 2.25
C HIS A 234 2.18 0.71 0.91
N GLY A 235 3.05 -0.29 0.67
CA GLY A 235 3.06 -1.17 -0.50
C GLY A 235 2.07 -2.33 -0.43
N MET A 236 1.03 -2.22 0.39
CA MET A 236 -0.05 -3.21 0.51
C MET A 236 0.41 -4.61 1.00
N SER A 237 1.57 -4.75 1.62
CA SER A 237 2.06 -6.03 2.13
C SER A 237 1.04 -6.74 3.05
N ARG A 238 0.28 -5.98 3.84
CA ARG A 238 -0.81 -6.47 4.71
C ARG A 238 -2.19 -6.25 4.10
N THR A 239 -2.48 -5.02 3.69
CA THR A 239 -3.82 -4.67 3.18
C THR A 239 -4.12 -5.28 1.82
N GLY A 240 -3.10 -5.58 1.02
CA GLY A 240 -3.21 -6.27 -0.25
C GLY A 240 -3.61 -7.75 -0.16
N THR A 241 -3.68 -8.31 1.04
CA THR A 241 -4.22 -9.66 1.30
C THR A 241 -5.70 -9.64 1.71
N CYS A 242 -6.29 -8.44 1.88
CA CYS A 242 -7.66 -8.27 2.36
C CYS A 242 -8.56 -7.66 1.29
N ALA A 243 -9.37 -8.48 0.63
CA ALA A 243 -10.25 -8.07 -0.47
C ALA A 243 -11.21 -6.91 -0.11
N ARG A 244 -11.67 -6.82 1.14
CA ARG A 244 -12.54 -5.74 1.62
C ARG A 244 -11.93 -4.35 1.44
N LEU A 245 -10.61 -4.24 1.47
CA LEU A 245 -9.89 -2.96 1.45
C LEU A 245 -9.67 -2.43 0.02
N PHE A 246 -9.96 -3.23 -1.01
CA PHE A 246 -9.96 -2.79 -2.40
C PHE A 246 -11.27 -2.15 -2.84
N GLY A 247 -12.33 -2.24 -2.04
CA GLY A 247 -13.65 -1.72 -2.43
C GLY A 247 -13.72 -0.19 -2.59
N HIS A 248 -12.79 0.57 -2.00
CA HIS A 248 -12.72 2.02 -2.16
C HIS A 248 -12.07 2.43 -3.49
N GLU A 249 -10.94 1.83 -3.83
CA GLU A 249 -10.25 1.97 -5.10
C GLU A 249 -9.62 0.63 -5.45
N GLU A 250 -10.05 0.04 -6.54
CA GLU A 250 -9.75 -1.34 -6.88
C GLU A 250 -8.41 -1.49 -7.62
N GLU A 251 -8.07 -0.52 -8.44
CA GLU A 251 -6.85 -0.53 -9.25
C GLU A 251 -6.11 0.80 -9.17
N ALA A 252 -4.84 0.81 -9.59
CA ALA A 252 -4.06 2.03 -9.65
C ALA A 252 -4.65 2.99 -10.69
N LEU A 253 -5.02 4.18 -10.27
CA LEU A 253 -5.56 5.24 -11.14
C LEU A 253 -4.68 6.49 -11.04
N VAL A 254 -4.44 7.16 -12.16
CA VAL A 254 -3.93 8.53 -12.11
C VAL A 254 -5.11 9.50 -12.13
N HIS A 255 -5.27 10.28 -11.07
CA HIS A 255 -6.35 11.26 -10.95
C HIS A 255 -5.93 12.58 -11.54
N LEU A 256 -6.76 13.12 -12.43
CA LEU A 256 -6.60 14.42 -13.07
C LEU A 256 -7.89 15.24 -12.95
N HIS A 257 -7.75 16.56 -12.89
CA HIS A 257 -8.91 17.45 -13.00
C HIS A 257 -9.62 17.24 -14.34
N PRO A 258 -10.97 17.26 -14.41
CA PRO A 258 -11.74 17.06 -15.65
C PRO A 258 -11.31 18.00 -16.79
N GLU A 259 -10.87 19.22 -16.47
CA GLU A 259 -10.33 20.15 -17.46
C GLU A 259 -9.04 19.62 -18.12
N GLU A 260 -8.17 18.93 -17.36
CA GLU A 260 -6.96 18.33 -17.90
C GLU A 260 -7.27 17.15 -18.83
N LEU A 261 -8.33 16.37 -18.54
CA LEU A 261 -8.80 15.32 -19.46
C LEU A 261 -9.30 15.94 -20.77
N ARG A 262 -10.15 16.99 -20.68
CA ARG A 262 -10.68 17.68 -21.87
C ARG A 262 -9.57 18.27 -22.74
N ARG A 263 -8.59 18.97 -22.14
CA ARG A 263 -7.44 19.56 -22.85
C ARG A 263 -6.60 18.51 -23.60
N ARG A 264 -6.51 17.29 -23.08
CA ARG A 264 -5.74 16.18 -23.66
C ARG A 264 -6.59 15.21 -24.46
N GLN A 265 -7.89 15.48 -24.62
CA GLN A 265 -8.85 14.61 -25.32
C GLN A 265 -8.87 13.19 -24.72
N LEU A 266 -8.71 13.08 -23.40
CA LEU A 266 -8.77 11.82 -22.66
C LEU A 266 -10.18 11.57 -22.14
N ARG A 267 -10.54 10.29 -22.07
CA ARG A 267 -11.79 9.84 -21.46
C ARG A 267 -11.50 9.20 -20.10
N ASP A 268 -12.42 9.33 -19.18
CA ASP A 268 -12.37 8.65 -17.90
C ASP A 268 -12.22 7.12 -18.10
N GLY A 269 -11.34 6.46 -17.34
CA GLY A 269 -11.00 5.04 -17.48
C GLY A 269 -10.09 4.70 -18.67
N GLN A 270 -9.68 5.66 -19.50
CA GLN A 270 -8.77 5.42 -20.61
C GLN A 270 -7.35 5.11 -20.09
N LEU A 271 -6.65 4.14 -20.71
CA LEU A 271 -5.22 3.92 -20.41
C LEU A 271 -4.38 5.09 -20.92
N VAL A 272 -3.50 5.54 -20.05
CA VAL A 272 -2.54 6.60 -20.32
C VAL A 272 -1.13 6.16 -19.93
N ARG A 273 -0.13 6.75 -20.56
CA ARG A 273 1.26 6.69 -20.14
C ARG A 273 1.57 7.93 -19.29
N LEU A 274 1.77 7.71 -18.00
CA LEU A 274 2.26 8.72 -17.07
C LEU A 274 3.79 8.65 -17.05
N LYS A 275 4.48 9.71 -17.48
CA LYS A 275 5.92 9.72 -17.70
C LYS A 275 6.58 10.88 -16.95
N SER A 276 7.71 10.60 -16.31
CA SER A 276 8.66 11.60 -15.79
C SER A 276 9.99 11.52 -16.57
N ARG A 277 10.99 12.27 -16.13
CA ARG A 277 12.34 12.17 -16.69
C ARG A 277 13.04 10.83 -16.40
N ARG A 278 12.54 10.06 -15.44
CA ARG A 278 13.16 8.82 -14.91
C ARG A 278 12.49 7.56 -15.40
N GLY A 279 11.17 7.58 -15.53
CA GLY A 279 10.43 6.39 -15.93
C GLY A 279 9.01 6.70 -16.37
N ALA A 280 8.26 5.63 -16.61
CA ALA A 280 6.87 5.73 -17.03
C ALA A 280 6.06 4.55 -16.47
N LEU A 281 4.76 4.78 -16.30
CA LEU A 281 3.74 3.78 -15.97
C LEU A 281 2.61 3.86 -16.99
N VAL A 282 1.98 2.72 -17.25
CA VAL A 282 0.74 2.65 -18.02
C VAL A 282 -0.38 2.25 -17.08
N LEU A 283 -1.39 3.12 -16.94
CA LEU A 283 -2.50 2.93 -15.99
C LEU A 283 -3.74 3.71 -16.46
N PRO A 284 -4.93 3.39 -15.96
CA PRO A 284 -6.13 4.16 -16.28
C PRO A 284 -6.08 5.57 -15.67
N VAL A 285 -6.67 6.54 -16.37
CA VAL A 285 -6.89 7.89 -15.84
C VAL A 285 -8.28 7.99 -15.21
N SER A 286 -8.39 8.73 -14.11
CA SER A 286 -9.67 9.05 -13.48
C SER A 286 -9.90 10.54 -13.39
N ALA A 287 -11.11 10.98 -13.73
CA ALA A 287 -11.55 12.35 -13.55
C ALA A 287 -11.84 12.63 -12.07
N ASP A 288 -11.17 13.64 -11.47
CA ASP A 288 -11.32 13.96 -10.05
C ASP A 288 -11.27 15.49 -9.84
N ASP A 289 -12.40 16.08 -9.48
CA ASP A 289 -12.52 17.51 -9.19
C ASP A 289 -11.73 17.97 -7.95
N SER A 290 -11.30 17.05 -7.10
CA SER A 290 -10.48 17.36 -5.93
C SER A 290 -9.02 17.62 -6.28
N VAL A 291 -8.57 17.19 -7.46
CA VAL A 291 -7.23 17.46 -8.00
C VAL A 291 -7.25 18.81 -8.72
N ARG A 292 -6.30 19.68 -8.44
CA ARG A 292 -6.25 21.01 -9.08
C ARG A 292 -5.77 20.92 -10.54
N PRO A 293 -6.25 21.79 -11.44
CA PRO A 293 -5.66 21.92 -12.78
C PRO A 293 -4.13 22.10 -12.72
N GLY A 294 -3.41 21.46 -13.64
CA GLY A 294 -1.95 21.45 -13.65
C GLY A 294 -1.31 20.47 -12.65
N GLN A 295 -2.11 19.66 -11.97
CA GLN A 295 -1.65 18.62 -11.07
C GLN A 295 -2.14 17.24 -11.51
N ALA A 296 -1.42 16.21 -11.11
CA ALA A 296 -1.80 14.81 -11.16
C ALA A 296 -1.64 14.21 -9.75
N PHE A 297 -2.53 13.31 -9.36
CA PHE A 297 -2.41 12.54 -8.13
C PHE A 297 -2.30 11.05 -8.47
N LEU A 298 -1.35 10.36 -7.84
CA LEU A 298 -1.18 8.92 -7.98
C LEU A 298 -1.07 8.28 -6.59
N PRO A 299 -1.94 7.33 -6.25
CA PRO A 299 -1.80 6.57 -5.02
C PRO A 299 -0.46 5.82 -4.98
N MET A 300 0.23 5.90 -3.85
CA MET A 300 1.58 5.35 -3.69
C MET A 300 1.63 3.83 -3.46
N HIS A 301 0.47 3.19 -3.34
CA HIS A 301 0.36 1.83 -2.80
C HIS A 301 0.72 0.74 -3.82
N TRP A 302 0.44 0.96 -5.11
CA TRP A 302 0.71 -0.02 -6.15
C TRP A 302 2.18 -0.04 -6.51
N GLY A 303 2.90 -1.05 -5.99
CA GLY A 303 4.22 -1.44 -6.41
C GLY A 303 4.18 -2.42 -7.58
N ASP A 304 5.33 -2.95 -7.97
CA ASP A 304 5.48 -3.92 -9.08
C ASP A 304 4.66 -5.21 -8.87
N ARG A 305 4.35 -5.53 -7.63
CA ARG A 305 3.50 -6.67 -7.30
C ARG A 305 2.08 -6.54 -7.84
N PHE A 306 1.49 -5.33 -7.76
CA PHE A 306 0.09 -5.09 -8.08
C PHE A 306 -0.13 -4.31 -9.38
N LEU A 307 0.90 -3.63 -9.88
CA LEU A 307 0.88 -2.87 -11.13
C LEU A 307 2.22 -3.05 -11.84
N LYS A 308 2.21 -3.58 -13.05
CA LYS A 308 3.41 -3.67 -13.87
C LYS A 308 4.10 -2.31 -14.04
N GLY A 309 5.41 -2.23 -13.79
CA GLY A 309 6.21 -1.04 -14.07
C GLY A 309 6.88 -0.37 -12.86
N LEU A 310 7.23 -1.12 -11.82
CA LEU A 310 8.01 -0.69 -10.65
C LEU A 310 7.31 0.33 -9.73
N GLY A 311 5.98 0.51 -9.87
CA GLY A 311 5.20 1.38 -9.00
C GLY A 311 5.45 2.88 -9.16
N CYS A 312 4.74 3.70 -8.38
CA CYS A 312 4.72 5.16 -8.54
C CYS A 312 6.09 5.82 -8.38
N ASN A 313 6.98 5.22 -7.59
CA ASN A 313 8.29 5.80 -7.30
C ASN A 313 9.32 5.64 -8.42
N VAL A 314 8.99 4.94 -9.52
CA VAL A 314 9.77 5.02 -10.76
C VAL A 314 9.75 6.45 -11.35
N LEU A 315 8.77 7.25 -10.96
CA LEU A 315 8.56 8.61 -11.44
C LEU A 315 9.26 9.67 -10.57
N THR A 316 9.56 9.37 -9.30
CA THR A 316 10.03 10.35 -8.32
C THR A 316 11.55 10.55 -8.34
N LEU A 317 12.00 11.74 -7.93
CA LEU A 317 13.39 12.15 -7.91
C LEU A 317 14.10 11.64 -6.64
N PRO A 318 15.34 11.12 -6.72
CA PRO A 318 16.13 10.72 -5.55
C PRO A 318 16.75 11.94 -4.84
N ALA A 319 16.00 13.04 -4.73
CA ALA A 319 16.36 14.19 -3.94
C ALA A 319 15.90 14.00 -2.49
N PHE A 320 16.61 14.63 -1.56
CA PHE A 320 16.27 14.58 -0.15
C PHE A 320 16.54 15.90 0.56
N ASP A 321 15.84 16.12 1.66
CA ASP A 321 16.07 17.26 2.54
C ASP A 321 17.48 17.20 3.15
N PRO A 322 18.28 18.28 3.11
CA PRO A 322 19.67 18.24 3.57
C PRO A 322 19.84 17.99 5.07
N LEU A 323 18.84 18.31 5.89
CA LEU A 323 18.88 18.14 7.34
C LEU A 323 18.27 16.80 7.77
N SER A 324 17.01 16.56 7.42
CA SER A 324 16.27 15.36 7.81
C SER A 324 16.61 14.13 6.97
N LYS A 325 17.23 14.32 5.81
CA LYS A 325 17.50 13.29 4.79
C LYS A 325 16.22 12.60 4.26
N GLN A 326 15.04 13.19 4.50
CA GLN A 326 13.78 12.71 3.99
C GLN A 326 13.72 12.81 2.46
N PRO A 327 13.45 11.72 1.72
CA PRO A 327 13.30 11.75 0.27
C PRO A 327 12.12 12.59 -0.20
N GLU A 328 12.27 13.27 -1.33
CA GLU A 328 11.22 14.07 -1.97
C GLU A 328 10.26 13.19 -2.77
N LEU A 329 9.39 12.45 -2.08
CA LEU A 329 8.47 11.47 -2.69
C LEU A 329 7.13 12.07 -3.17
N LYS A 330 6.85 13.33 -2.84
CA LYS A 330 5.53 13.96 -3.08
C LYS A 330 5.53 14.92 -4.27
N HIS A 331 6.60 14.94 -5.04
CA HIS A 331 6.73 15.85 -6.17
C HIS A 331 7.52 15.23 -7.33
N ALA A 332 7.01 15.36 -8.54
CA ALA A 332 7.74 15.11 -9.79
C ALA A 332 7.07 15.89 -10.93
N GLY A 333 7.87 16.33 -11.92
CA GLY A 333 7.35 16.84 -13.18
C GLY A 333 6.94 15.66 -14.07
N VAL A 334 5.67 15.63 -14.53
CA VAL A 334 5.16 14.54 -15.35
C VAL A 334 4.39 15.02 -16.58
N GLN A 335 4.34 14.12 -17.56
CA GLN A 335 3.52 14.21 -18.77
C GLN A 335 2.53 13.04 -18.77
N VAL A 336 1.32 13.29 -19.31
CA VAL A 336 0.28 12.27 -19.51
C VAL A 336 -0.02 12.18 -21.00
N GLU A 337 0.12 11.00 -21.57
CA GLU A 337 -0.11 10.70 -22.98
C GLU A 337 -1.12 9.57 -23.13
N SER A 338 -2.00 9.66 -24.12
CA SER A 338 -2.88 8.55 -24.51
C SER A 338 -2.03 7.34 -24.95
N VAL A 339 -2.49 6.14 -24.59
CA VAL A 339 -1.91 4.88 -25.06
C VAL A 339 -3.00 4.03 -25.69
N GLU A 340 -2.73 3.56 -26.90
CA GLU A 340 -3.59 2.63 -27.61
C GLU A 340 -3.10 1.21 -27.40
N LEU A 341 -3.82 0.46 -26.59
CA LEU A 341 -3.63 -0.97 -26.35
C LEU A 341 -4.96 -1.65 -26.67
N PRO A 342 -5.20 -2.02 -27.93
CA PRO A 342 -6.53 -2.45 -28.39
C PRO A 342 -6.95 -3.81 -27.83
N TRP A 343 -6.00 -4.71 -27.57
CA TRP A 343 -6.32 -5.98 -26.96
C TRP A 343 -6.40 -5.86 -25.43
N ARG A 344 -7.47 -6.39 -24.85
CA ARG A 344 -7.78 -6.30 -23.43
C ARG A 344 -8.03 -7.68 -22.84
N LEU A 345 -7.66 -7.83 -21.56
CA LEU A 345 -8.01 -9.00 -20.76
C LEU A 345 -8.61 -8.54 -19.44
N PHE A 346 -9.68 -9.20 -19.06
CA PHE A 346 -10.20 -9.18 -17.70
C PHE A 346 -10.35 -10.61 -17.21
N ALA A 347 -9.87 -10.89 -16.01
CA ALA A 347 -10.07 -12.17 -15.35
C ALA A 347 -10.50 -11.96 -13.89
N LEU A 348 -11.33 -12.89 -13.41
CA LEU A 348 -11.77 -13.01 -12.04
C LEU A 348 -11.72 -14.48 -11.66
N VAL A 349 -11.16 -14.81 -10.50
CA VAL A 349 -11.18 -16.18 -9.99
C VAL A 349 -11.33 -16.21 -8.48
N GLU A 350 -12.28 -17.01 -8.00
CA GLU A 350 -12.56 -17.32 -6.62
C GLU A 350 -11.75 -18.55 -6.23
N THR A 351 -10.55 -18.37 -5.66
CA THR A 351 -9.61 -19.46 -5.37
C THR A 351 -8.66 -19.08 -4.23
N ASP A 352 -7.74 -19.96 -3.88
CA ASP A 352 -6.61 -19.61 -3.01
C ASP A 352 -5.74 -18.56 -3.72
N ILE A 353 -5.95 -17.33 -3.30
CA ILE A 353 -5.33 -16.14 -3.91
C ILE A 353 -3.80 -16.24 -3.87
N GLN A 354 -3.22 -16.71 -2.76
CA GLN A 354 -1.76 -16.75 -2.61
C GLN A 354 -1.12 -17.72 -3.61
N ALA A 355 -1.72 -18.89 -3.78
CA ALA A 355 -1.20 -19.90 -4.71
C ALA A 355 -1.26 -19.43 -6.18
N ARG A 356 -2.27 -18.65 -6.56
CA ARG A 356 -2.50 -18.24 -7.96
C ARG A 356 -1.92 -16.88 -8.32
N PHE A 357 -1.76 -15.99 -7.34
CA PHE A 357 -1.32 -14.62 -7.57
C PHE A 357 0.02 -14.55 -8.30
N GLU A 358 1.06 -15.18 -7.78
CA GLU A 358 2.40 -15.11 -8.36
C GLU A 358 2.48 -15.79 -9.73
N ALA A 359 1.76 -16.91 -9.91
CA ALA A 359 1.70 -17.60 -11.20
C ALA A 359 1.03 -16.73 -12.29
N LEU A 360 -0.11 -16.09 -11.97
CA LEU A 360 -0.79 -15.18 -12.90
C LEU A 360 0.04 -13.93 -13.16
N ARG A 361 0.70 -13.37 -12.13
CA ARG A 361 1.58 -12.22 -12.29
C ARG A 361 2.70 -12.53 -13.30
N ALA A 362 3.38 -13.67 -13.13
CA ALA A 362 4.45 -14.09 -14.04
C ALA A 362 3.95 -14.27 -15.50
N LEU A 363 2.74 -14.81 -15.69
CA LEU A 363 2.15 -14.94 -17.02
C LEU A 363 1.77 -13.59 -17.65
N CYS A 364 1.46 -12.59 -16.82
CA CYS A 364 1.06 -11.27 -17.29
C CYS A 364 2.24 -10.30 -17.56
N GLU A 365 3.48 -10.71 -17.28
CA GLU A 365 4.68 -9.90 -17.57
C GLU A 365 4.86 -9.54 -19.06
N VAL A 366 4.27 -10.30 -19.96
CA VAL A 366 4.34 -10.03 -21.41
C VAL A 366 3.49 -8.84 -21.86
N PHE A 367 2.44 -8.49 -21.10
CA PHE A 367 1.51 -7.41 -21.48
C PHE A 367 2.11 -6.02 -21.25
N ASP A 368 1.69 -5.03 -22.03
CA ASP A 368 2.12 -3.63 -21.87
C ASP A 368 1.57 -3.00 -20.60
N HIS A 369 0.39 -3.45 -20.17
CA HIS A 369 -0.24 -3.10 -18.90
C HIS A 369 -0.77 -4.36 -18.23
N ALA A 370 -0.53 -4.50 -16.94
CA ALA A 370 -1.15 -5.52 -16.09
C ALA A 370 -1.36 -4.95 -14.69
N SER A 371 -2.55 -5.18 -14.14
CA SER A 371 -2.96 -4.73 -12.81
C SER A 371 -3.67 -5.88 -12.10
N PHE A 372 -3.38 -6.01 -10.81
CA PHE A 372 -3.88 -7.06 -9.93
C PHE A 372 -4.59 -6.42 -8.74
N SER A 373 -5.73 -6.98 -8.37
CA SER A 373 -6.49 -6.54 -7.21
C SER A 373 -7.33 -7.67 -6.62
N LEU A 374 -7.97 -7.40 -5.50
CA LEU A 374 -8.88 -8.33 -4.87
C LEU A 374 -10.28 -7.74 -4.81
N ALA A 375 -11.29 -8.60 -4.88
CA ALA A 375 -12.68 -8.23 -4.68
C ALA A 375 -13.38 -9.17 -3.72
N GLY A 376 -14.56 -8.75 -3.23
CA GLY A 376 -15.40 -9.55 -2.34
C GLY A 376 -15.13 -9.33 -0.86
N ARG A 377 -15.96 -9.92 -0.03
CA ARG A 377 -15.87 -9.82 1.44
C ARG A 377 -15.78 -11.19 2.09
N GLU A 378 -16.78 -12.03 1.92
CA GLU A 378 -16.84 -13.38 2.49
C GLU A 378 -16.19 -14.39 1.55
N ARG A 379 -16.31 -14.14 0.27
CA ARG A 379 -15.65 -14.91 -0.80
C ARG A 379 -14.73 -13.97 -1.56
N PRO A 380 -13.43 -14.03 -1.26
CA PRO A 380 -12.46 -13.22 -1.98
C PRO A 380 -12.18 -13.80 -3.37
N ALA A 381 -12.00 -12.93 -4.36
CA ALA A 381 -11.53 -13.29 -5.68
C ALA A 381 -10.33 -12.44 -6.07
N LEU A 382 -9.42 -13.02 -6.84
CA LEU A 382 -8.37 -12.31 -7.54
C LEU A 382 -8.92 -11.73 -8.84
N LEU A 383 -8.66 -10.46 -9.07
CA LEU A 383 -8.95 -9.75 -10.30
C LEU A 383 -7.64 -9.46 -11.05
N VAL A 384 -7.68 -9.64 -12.36
CA VAL A 384 -6.58 -9.30 -13.27
C VAL A 384 -7.14 -8.45 -14.41
N SER A 385 -6.54 -7.30 -14.64
CA SER A 385 -6.77 -6.46 -15.81
C SER A 385 -5.46 -6.32 -16.58
N ALA A 386 -5.47 -6.64 -17.88
CA ALA A 386 -4.30 -6.46 -18.71
C ALA A 386 -4.65 -5.87 -20.08
N ALA A 387 -3.66 -5.27 -20.73
CA ALA A 387 -3.79 -4.72 -22.07
C ALA A 387 -2.48 -4.84 -22.86
N HIS A 388 -2.61 -5.01 -24.16
CA HIS A 388 -1.46 -5.16 -25.05
C HIS A 388 -1.74 -4.56 -26.43
N HIS A 389 -0.68 -4.27 -27.16
CA HIS A 389 -0.78 -3.71 -28.51
C HIS A 389 -1.29 -4.75 -29.53
N GLU A 390 -1.09 -6.04 -29.27
CA GLU A 390 -1.58 -7.14 -30.10
C GLU A 390 -2.09 -8.32 -29.25
N ALA A 391 -2.80 -9.24 -29.88
CA ALA A 391 -3.30 -10.42 -29.19
C ALA A 391 -2.16 -11.39 -28.88
N PRO A 392 -2.08 -11.94 -27.66
CA PRO A 392 -1.09 -12.95 -27.31
C PRO A 392 -1.38 -14.29 -27.99
N GLY A 393 -0.39 -15.17 -28.03
CA GLY A 393 -0.56 -16.53 -28.52
C GLY A 393 -1.57 -17.36 -27.70
N ALA A 394 -2.19 -18.34 -28.34
CA ALA A 394 -3.20 -19.19 -27.70
C ALA A 394 -2.67 -19.99 -26.49
N ASP A 395 -1.40 -20.39 -26.53
CA ASP A 395 -0.70 -21.10 -25.45
C ASP A 395 -0.63 -20.28 -24.15
N LEU A 396 -0.41 -18.98 -24.27
CA LEU A 396 -0.44 -18.09 -23.10
C LEU A 396 -1.83 -18.01 -22.48
N LEU A 397 -2.87 -17.87 -23.31
CA LEU A 397 -4.26 -17.84 -22.83
C LEU A 397 -4.65 -19.16 -22.18
N GLU A 398 -4.22 -20.31 -22.70
CA GLU A 398 -4.43 -21.61 -22.08
C GLU A 398 -3.73 -21.73 -20.72
N ARG A 399 -2.49 -21.23 -20.61
CA ARG A 399 -1.78 -21.21 -19.33
C ARG A 399 -2.48 -20.31 -18.30
N ILE A 400 -3.03 -19.17 -18.74
CA ILE A 400 -3.85 -18.28 -17.90
C ILE A 400 -5.13 -19.02 -17.50
N ASP A 401 -5.85 -19.65 -18.45
CA ASP A 401 -7.07 -20.42 -18.18
C ASP A 401 -6.83 -21.53 -17.16
N ARG A 402 -5.67 -22.20 -17.21
CA ARG A 402 -5.29 -23.21 -16.21
C ARG A 402 -5.16 -22.63 -14.81
N GLN A 403 -4.58 -21.43 -14.67
CA GLN A 403 -4.50 -20.74 -13.37
C GLN A 403 -5.87 -20.25 -12.88
N LEU A 404 -6.79 -19.95 -13.80
CA LEU A 404 -8.15 -19.52 -13.50
C LEU A 404 -9.12 -20.69 -13.33
N GLU A 405 -8.64 -21.94 -13.45
CA GLU A 405 -9.46 -23.16 -13.40
C GLU A 405 -10.58 -23.16 -14.46
N LEU A 406 -10.27 -22.66 -15.66
CA LEU A 406 -11.20 -22.52 -16.79
C LEU A 406 -10.98 -23.56 -17.91
N LEU A 407 -10.32 -24.69 -17.61
CA LEU A 407 -10.11 -25.78 -18.58
C LEU A 407 -11.07 -26.95 -18.36
N ASP A 408 -11.50 -27.19 -17.11
CA ASP A 408 -12.32 -28.33 -16.73
C ASP A 408 -13.57 -27.90 -15.97
N GLY A 409 -14.65 -28.69 -16.09
CA GLY A 409 -15.91 -28.48 -15.38
C GLY A 409 -17.02 -27.79 -16.21
N PRO A 410 -18.04 -27.21 -15.56
CA PRO A 410 -19.18 -26.56 -16.22
C PRO A 410 -18.82 -25.17 -16.72
N ILE A 411 -18.13 -25.08 -17.86
CA ILE A 411 -17.64 -23.87 -18.46
C ILE A 411 -18.50 -23.47 -19.66
N LEU A 412 -18.91 -22.21 -19.68
CA LEU A 412 -19.41 -21.54 -20.88
C LEU A 412 -18.22 -20.94 -21.63
N ALA A 413 -18.08 -21.24 -22.90
CA ALA A 413 -16.97 -20.77 -23.74
C ALA A 413 -17.45 -20.15 -25.03
N TYR A 414 -16.75 -19.11 -25.50
CA TYR A 414 -16.90 -18.51 -26.81
C TYR A 414 -15.53 -18.09 -27.31
N ASP A 415 -15.19 -18.50 -28.54
CA ASP A 415 -13.94 -18.14 -29.18
C ASP A 415 -14.21 -17.62 -30.61
N ASP A 416 -13.62 -16.49 -30.96
CA ASP A 416 -13.54 -15.92 -32.30
C ASP A 416 -12.07 -15.63 -32.62
N PRO A 417 -11.35 -16.58 -33.21
CA PRO A 417 -9.92 -16.43 -33.53
C PRO A 417 -9.64 -15.30 -34.53
N ARG A 418 -10.60 -14.98 -35.42
CA ARG A 418 -10.44 -13.90 -36.42
C ARG A 418 -10.38 -12.52 -35.77
N ARG A 419 -11.10 -12.35 -34.67
CA ARG A 419 -11.15 -11.10 -33.90
C ARG A 419 -10.28 -11.13 -32.66
N ALA A 420 -9.55 -12.24 -32.45
CA ALA A 420 -8.77 -12.51 -31.24
C ALA A 420 -9.60 -12.35 -29.95
N ILE A 421 -10.86 -12.80 -29.99
CA ILE A 421 -11.79 -12.77 -28.85
C ILE A 421 -11.89 -14.18 -28.29
N GLY A 422 -11.78 -14.30 -26.98
CA GLY A 422 -12.03 -15.53 -26.25
C GLY A 422 -12.66 -15.23 -24.91
N LYS A 423 -13.75 -15.93 -24.58
CA LYS A 423 -14.47 -15.73 -23.32
C LYS A 423 -14.73 -17.07 -22.65
N ARG A 424 -14.54 -17.10 -21.34
CA ARG A 424 -14.85 -18.26 -20.51
C ARG A 424 -15.50 -17.84 -19.22
N VAL A 425 -16.52 -18.56 -18.79
CA VAL A 425 -17.20 -18.36 -17.51
C VAL A 425 -17.44 -19.73 -16.89
N ARG A 426 -16.89 -19.98 -15.72
CA ARG A 426 -17.17 -21.19 -14.93
C ARG A 426 -18.27 -20.91 -13.92
N LEU A 427 -19.19 -21.85 -13.84
CA LEU A 427 -20.31 -21.80 -12.92
C LEU A 427 -20.28 -23.02 -11.97
N GLU A 428 -20.44 -22.77 -10.68
CA GLU A 428 -20.67 -23.81 -9.67
C GLU A 428 -21.98 -23.52 -8.96
N ASP A 429 -22.85 -24.51 -8.88
CA ASP A 429 -24.21 -24.39 -8.33
C ASP A 429 -24.99 -23.18 -8.87
N GLY A 430 -24.81 -22.93 -10.18
CA GLY A 430 -25.41 -21.79 -10.86
C GLY A 430 -24.77 -20.43 -10.59
N ARG A 431 -23.68 -20.33 -9.85
CA ARG A 431 -22.96 -19.10 -9.47
C ARG A 431 -21.68 -18.97 -10.27
N ILE A 432 -21.29 -17.74 -10.60
CA ILE A 432 -19.99 -17.46 -11.20
C ILE A 432 -18.90 -17.68 -10.16
N VAL A 433 -17.87 -18.47 -10.51
CA VAL A 433 -16.66 -18.68 -9.70
C VAL A 433 -15.38 -18.26 -10.42
N ALA A 434 -15.39 -18.28 -11.76
CA ALA A 434 -14.28 -17.75 -12.54
C ALA A 434 -14.78 -17.14 -13.87
N VAL A 435 -14.09 -16.11 -14.33
CA VAL A 435 -14.35 -15.42 -15.62
C VAL A 435 -13.02 -15.11 -16.29
N ARG A 436 -12.94 -15.28 -17.60
CA ARG A 436 -11.92 -14.66 -18.44
C ARG A 436 -12.58 -14.07 -19.70
N LEU A 437 -12.36 -12.77 -19.89
CA LEU A 437 -12.70 -12.03 -21.10
C LEU A 437 -11.41 -11.59 -21.77
N ALA A 438 -11.17 -11.99 -23.00
CA ALA A 438 -9.98 -11.67 -23.79
C ALA A 438 -10.40 -11.06 -25.14
N GLY A 439 -9.71 -9.99 -25.57
CA GLY A 439 -9.99 -9.23 -26.79
C GLY A 439 -11.15 -8.23 -26.61
N GLU A 440 -12.26 -8.66 -26.02
CA GLU A 440 -13.43 -7.84 -25.74
C GLU A 440 -13.87 -8.03 -24.27
N THR A 441 -13.97 -6.93 -23.52
CA THR A 441 -14.18 -6.94 -22.07
C THR A 441 -15.38 -6.10 -21.59
N LEU A 442 -16.32 -5.75 -22.49
CA LEU A 442 -17.48 -4.90 -22.15
C LEU A 442 -18.35 -5.48 -21.01
N ALA A 443 -18.40 -6.80 -20.89
CA ALA A 443 -19.18 -7.47 -19.86
C ALA A 443 -18.52 -7.48 -18.46
N ARG A 444 -17.30 -6.95 -18.31
CA ARG A 444 -16.49 -6.97 -17.08
C ARG A 444 -17.30 -6.56 -15.84
N ASP A 445 -17.91 -5.39 -15.87
CA ASP A 445 -18.49 -4.78 -14.67
C ASP A 445 -19.75 -5.50 -14.19
N TRP A 446 -20.65 -5.85 -15.10
CA TRP A 446 -21.87 -6.54 -14.70
C TRP A 446 -21.65 -8.03 -14.36
N LEU A 447 -20.64 -8.70 -14.96
CA LEU A 447 -20.25 -10.06 -14.56
C LEU A 447 -19.64 -10.06 -13.16
N LYS A 448 -18.81 -9.06 -12.84
CA LYS A 448 -18.29 -8.87 -11.50
C LYS A 448 -19.41 -8.56 -10.50
N GLU A 449 -20.40 -7.75 -10.86
CA GLU A 449 -21.57 -7.47 -10.02
C GLU A 449 -22.39 -8.74 -9.76
N LEU A 450 -22.62 -9.57 -10.79
CA LEU A 450 -23.28 -10.86 -10.62
C LEU A 450 -22.52 -11.79 -9.68
N TRP A 451 -21.20 -11.82 -9.82
CA TRP A 451 -20.36 -12.58 -8.91
C TRP A 451 -20.46 -12.07 -7.47
N LEU A 452 -20.38 -10.77 -7.24
CA LEU A 452 -20.49 -10.14 -5.90
C LEU A 452 -21.85 -10.43 -5.24
N THR A 453 -22.94 -10.36 -6.00
CA THR A 453 -24.29 -10.56 -5.48
C THR A 453 -24.66 -12.03 -5.32
N GLY A 454 -23.88 -12.94 -5.88
CA GLY A 454 -24.11 -14.39 -5.85
C GLY A 454 -25.38 -14.83 -6.57
N ARG A 455 -25.98 -13.96 -7.38
CA ARG A 455 -27.23 -14.26 -8.11
C ARG A 455 -26.90 -14.86 -9.47
N ALA A 456 -27.02 -16.16 -9.57
CA ALA A 456 -27.12 -16.83 -10.85
C ALA A 456 -28.61 -16.94 -11.23
N ASP A 457 -29.11 -15.92 -11.88
CA ASP A 457 -30.39 -15.93 -12.52
C ASP A 457 -30.31 -16.80 -13.77
N SER A 458 -31.13 -17.84 -13.86
CA SER A 458 -31.15 -18.76 -15.02
C SER A 458 -31.39 -18.03 -16.35
N GLU A 459 -32.11 -16.91 -16.31
CA GLU A 459 -32.36 -16.07 -17.49
C GLU A 459 -31.11 -15.33 -17.97
N LEU A 460 -30.18 -14.94 -17.07
CA LEU A 460 -28.96 -14.25 -17.40
C LEU A 460 -27.86 -15.16 -17.97
N ARG A 461 -27.94 -16.50 -17.72
CA ARG A 461 -26.93 -17.47 -18.21
C ARG A 461 -26.66 -17.37 -19.71
N ARG A 462 -27.71 -17.17 -20.52
CA ARG A 462 -27.59 -17.04 -21.99
C ARG A 462 -26.83 -15.80 -22.46
N TRP A 463 -26.63 -14.81 -21.58
CA TRP A 463 -26.02 -13.54 -21.89
C TRP A 463 -24.58 -13.40 -21.34
N LEU A 464 -24.10 -14.34 -20.52
CA LEU A 464 -22.81 -14.22 -19.82
C LEU A 464 -21.61 -14.02 -20.76
N LEU A 465 -21.69 -14.50 -22.00
CA LEU A 465 -20.65 -14.33 -23.01
C LEU A 465 -20.96 -13.22 -24.02
N ALA A 466 -22.11 -12.57 -23.92
CA ALA A 466 -22.52 -11.53 -24.85
C ALA A 466 -21.69 -10.23 -24.67
N PRO A 467 -21.40 -9.48 -25.75
CA PRO A 467 -20.65 -8.22 -25.68
C PRO A 467 -21.55 -7.06 -25.22
N LEU A 468 -22.09 -7.17 -24.01
CA LEU A 468 -23.00 -6.20 -23.41
C LEU A 468 -22.34 -5.48 -22.25
N GLY A 469 -22.41 -4.15 -22.24
CA GLY A 469 -21.89 -3.32 -21.14
C GLY A 469 -22.77 -3.32 -19.89
N ALA A 470 -23.99 -3.88 -19.96
CA ALA A 470 -24.91 -4.01 -18.84
C ALA A 470 -25.73 -5.30 -18.94
N ALA A 471 -26.18 -5.82 -17.80
CA ALA A 471 -27.06 -6.99 -17.76
C ALA A 471 -28.41 -6.66 -18.42
N PRO A 472 -28.95 -7.54 -19.31
CA PRO A 472 -30.23 -7.33 -19.94
C PRO A 472 -31.36 -7.15 -18.92
N GLY A 473 -32.27 -6.19 -19.17
CA GLY A 473 -33.41 -5.91 -18.31
C GLY A 473 -33.09 -5.25 -16.96
N ARG A 474 -31.84 -4.91 -16.73
CA ARG A 474 -31.41 -4.13 -15.56
C ARG A 474 -30.80 -2.81 -16.03
N PRO A 475 -31.16 -1.65 -15.45
CA PRO A 475 -30.42 -0.45 -15.70
C PRO A 475 -28.95 -0.71 -15.31
N SER A 476 -28.01 -0.19 -16.09
CA SER A 476 -26.60 -0.21 -15.70
C SER A 476 -26.45 0.62 -14.41
N GLN A 477 -26.69 -0.02 -13.31
CA GLN A 477 -26.17 0.50 -12.06
C GLN A 477 -24.66 0.25 -12.20
N GLY A 478 -23.91 1.30 -12.50
CA GLY A 478 -22.45 1.20 -12.57
C GLY A 478 -22.01 0.43 -11.33
N ALA A 479 -21.34 -0.71 -11.54
CA ALA A 479 -21.09 -1.77 -10.59
C ALA A 479 -20.98 -1.26 -9.17
N GLY A 480 -21.99 -1.39 -8.33
CA GLY A 480 -22.12 -0.96 -6.94
C GLY A 480 -21.56 0.40 -6.53
N GLY A 481 -20.93 1.13 -7.43
CA GLY A 481 -20.16 2.35 -7.16
C GLY A 481 -18.98 2.10 -6.19
N LYS A 482 -18.11 3.08 -6.07
CA LYS A 482 -17.03 3.10 -5.08
C LYS A 482 -17.57 2.83 -3.68
N THR A 483 -16.99 1.88 -2.95
CA THR A 483 -17.31 1.65 -1.55
C THR A 483 -16.86 2.83 -0.71
N LEU A 484 -17.80 3.58 -0.15
CA LEU A 484 -17.49 4.74 0.66
C LEU A 484 -17.23 4.37 2.13
N CYS A 485 -17.93 3.37 2.68
CA CYS A 485 -17.69 2.87 4.03
C CYS A 485 -17.33 1.39 4.01
N SER A 486 -16.04 1.05 4.06
CA SER A 486 -15.54 -0.32 4.02
C SER A 486 -15.96 -1.14 5.25
N CYS A 487 -16.11 -0.52 6.42
CA CYS A 487 -16.58 -1.20 7.64
C CYS A 487 -18.01 -1.72 7.49
N GLN A 488 -18.91 -0.89 6.97
CA GLN A 488 -20.36 -1.17 6.86
C GLN A 488 -20.79 -1.56 5.44
N ASN A 489 -19.84 -1.64 4.50
CA ASN A 489 -20.12 -1.95 3.09
C ASN A 489 -21.14 -1.00 2.45
N VAL A 490 -21.02 0.30 2.67
CA VAL A 490 -21.92 1.32 2.13
C VAL A 490 -21.28 1.97 0.92
N SER A 491 -21.97 1.92 -0.23
CA SER A 491 -21.49 2.54 -1.47
C SER A 491 -21.68 4.06 -1.46
N GLN A 492 -20.92 4.76 -2.30
CA GLN A 492 -21.12 6.20 -2.53
C GLN A 492 -22.52 6.50 -3.05
N GLN A 493 -23.07 5.64 -3.91
CA GLN A 493 -24.43 5.80 -4.44
C GLN A 493 -25.49 5.71 -3.34
N THR A 494 -25.34 4.76 -2.39
CA THR A 494 -26.22 4.66 -1.24
C THR A 494 -26.23 5.93 -0.42
N VAL A 495 -25.04 6.52 -0.19
CA VAL A 495 -24.90 7.79 0.54
C VAL A 495 -25.52 8.94 -0.24
N LEU A 496 -25.26 9.05 -1.55
CA LEU A 496 -25.87 10.08 -2.41
C LEU A 496 -27.39 9.96 -2.45
N GLY A 497 -27.93 8.73 -2.52
CA GLY A 497 -29.37 8.48 -2.43
C GLY A 497 -29.96 8.94 -1.08
N GLY A 498 -29.26 8.73 0.02
CA GLY A 498 -29.64 9.26 1.33
C GLY A 498 -29.62 10.80 1.37
N ILE A 499 -28.56 11.41 0.84
CA ILE A 499 -28.43 12.88 0.74
C ILE A 499 -29.56 13.48 -0.12
N ALA A 500 -29.91 12.84 -1.23
CA ALA A 500 -31.01 13.28 -2.10
C ALA A 500 -32.36 13.24 -1.37
N ARG A 501 -32.56 12.31 -0.44
CA ARG A 501 -33.73 12.25 0.46
C ARG A 501 -33.67 13.23 1.64
N GLY A 502 -32.62 14.03 1.73
CA GLY A 502 -32.47 15.05 2.77
C GLY A 502 -31.79 14.59 4.06
N LEU A 503 -31.17 13.40 4.08
CA LEU A 503 -30.43 12.94 5.24
C LEU A 503 -29.16 13.77 5.45
N ASP A 504 -28.95 14.20 6.67
CA ASP A 504 -27.69 14.76 7.16
C ASP A 504 -26.70 13.65 7.58
N LEU A 505 -25.54 14.01 8.11
CA LEU A 505 -24.53 13.05 8.54
C LEU A 505 -25.06 12.07 9.59
N ASP A 506 -25.86 12.55 10.53
CA ASP A 506 -26.37 11.71 11.60
C ASP A 506 -27.53 10.82 11.12
N GLY A 507 -28.32 11.29 10.16
CA GLY A 507 -29.30 10.47 9.45
C GLY A 507 -28.63 9.33 8.67
N LEU A 508 -27.56 9.63 7.93
CA LEU A 508 -26.77 8.63 7.19
C LEU A 508 -26.12 7.59 8.13
N LYS A 509 -25.62 8.02 9.30
CA LYS A 509 -25.11 7.10 10.33
C LYS A 509 -26.20 6.17 10.88
N ARG A 510 -27.38 6.71 11.18
CA ARG A 510 -28.49 5.91 11.73
C ARG A 510 -29.03 4.90 10.71
N GLU A 511 -29.21 5.33 9.45
CA GLU A 511 -29.83 4.50 8.43
C GLU A 511 -28.89 3.46 7.83
N PHE A 512 -27.64 3.85 7.54
CA PHE A 512 -26.68 3.00 6.84
C PHE A 512 -25.50 2.53 7.69
N GLY A 513 -25.36 3.01 8.92
CA GLY A 513 -24.22 2.69 9.79
C GLY A 513 -22.88 3.29 9.35
N CYS A 514 -22.83 4.05 8.25
CA CYS A 514 -21.58 4.63 7.76
C CYS A 514 -21.04 5.67 8.75
N GLY A 515 -19.72 5.63 9.01
CA GLY A 515 -19.06 6.52 9.97
C GLY A 515 -19.20 6.13 11.45
N THR A 516 -19.85 5.01 11.78
CA THR A 516 -20.01 4.53 13.16
C THR A 516 -18.88 3.63 13.64
N GLY A 517 -18.12 3.02 12.71
CA GLY A 517 -16.97 2.16 13.03
C GLY A 517 -15.66 2.97 13.14
N CYS A 518 -14.75 2.81 12.19
CA CYS A 518 -13.44 3.48 12.20
C CYS A 518 -13.51 5.01 11.94
N GLY A 519 -14.62 5.52 11.40
CA GLY A 519 -14.83 6.95 11.11
C GLY A 519 -14.09 7.49 9.87
N SER A 520 -13.26 6.70 9.20
CA SER A 520 -12.42 7.16 8.08
C SER A 520 -13.21 7.66 6.85
N CYS A 521 -14.45 7.22 6.67
CA CYS A 521 -15.34 7.69 5.60
C CYS A 521 -16.00 9.06 5.89
N VAL A 522 -16.01 9.52 7.14
CA VAL A 522 -16.72 10.75 7.55
C VAL A 522 -16.26 12.01 6.80
N PRO A 523 -14.96 12.26 6.57
CA PRO A 523 -14.52 13.42 5.79
C PRO A 523 -15.08 13.43 4.37
N GLU A 524 -15.16 12.27 3.71
CA GLU A 524 -15.70 12.13 2.36
C GLU A 524 -17.21 12.32 2.33
N ILE A 525 -17.94 11.75 3.29
CA ILE A 525 -19.39 11.98 3.48
C ILE A 525 -19.68 13.48 3.65
N LYS A 526 -18.89 14.19 4.47
CA LYS A 526 -19.04 15.64 4.67
C LYS A 526 -18.81 16.42 3.38
N ARG A 527 -17.86 16.01 2.53
CA ARG A 527 -17.65 16.64 1.22
C ARG A 527 -18.86 16.45 0.31
N LEU A 528 -19.42 15.24 0.26
CA LEU A 528 -20.63 14.95 -0.52
C LEU A 528 -21.85 15.75 -0.04
N LEU A 529 -22.00 15.93 1.28
CA LEU A 529 -23.05 16.77 1.87
C LEU A 529 -22.88 18.26 1.55
N ALA A 530 -21.64 18.74 1.42
CA ALA A 530 -21.33 20.14 1.12
C ALA A 530 -21.35 20.45 -0.39
N ALA A 531 -21.34 19.42 -1.24
CA ALA A 531 -21.38 19.61 -2.69
C ALA A 531 -22.71 20.28 -3.13
N PRO A 532 -22.69 21.21 -4.10
CA PRO A 532 -23.92 21.79 -4.64
C PRO A 532 -24.84 20.67 -5.14
N ARG A 533 -26.08 20.64 -4.67
CA ARG A 533 -27.05 19.66 -5.16
C ARG A 533 -27.28 19.93 -6.65
N PRO A 534 -27.16 18.93 -7.55
CA PRO A 534 -27.61 19.12 -8.90
C PRO A 534 -29.09 19.52 -8.83
N MET A 535 -29.43 20.69 -9.38
CA MET A 535 -30.83 21.08 -9.52
C MET A 535 -31.54 19.96 -10.28
N ALA A 536 -32.59 19.40 -9.68
CA ALA A 536 -33.44 18.45 -10.35
C ALA A 536 -33.86 19.10 -11.68
N ALA A 537 -33.43 18.50 -12.79
CA ALA A 537 -33.99 18.88 -14.09
C ALA A 537 -35.50 18.60 -13.97
N ASN A 538 -36.27 19.66 -13.93
CA ASN A 538 -37.71 19.55 -14.00
C ASN A 538 -38.05 18.77 -15.27
N ALA A 539 -38.63 17.59 -15.10
CA ALA A 539 -39.21 16.77 -16.16
C ALA A 539 -40.44 17.44 -16.76
#